data_21ffcb1caa6cff01a598adf33b203c6e
#
_entry.id   21ffcb1caa6cff01a598adf33b203c6e
#
_cell.length_a   1.000
_cell.length_b   1.000
_cell.length_c   1.000
_cell.angle_alpha   90.00
_cell.angle_beta   90.00
_cell.angle_gamma   90.00
#
_symmetry.space_group_name_H-M   'P 1'
#
loop_
_entity.id
_entity.type
_entity.pdbx_description
1 polymer ?
#
loop_
_entity_poly.entity_id
_entity_poly.type
_entity_poly.pdbx_seq_one_letter_code
_entity_poly.pdbx_strand_id
1 'polypeptide(L)'
;MKKLLLFVLPVLIFGKVHYAKVEPLERATIKASVGGAITKVDLSAEGRTAGEGVVIQIDDAMDRVSLTSSKASQILFRETLKINGEIMEGLEETYRLKKGYFDRVNTLSTSTKTQKDNAFSAFIAAKNQLLGTKEKIANLKKQILDLGYKVKMLEDSIAKKSISLKGRYLYKIMVRAGEFAAPGMALAVADDLSKAKIILYLDRDELKGIEHKKVYIDGSEEGISISRIWREADEKFISAYRAEIILEPKYPFSSLLKVEVK
;
A
#
# COMPACT_ATOMS: atom_id res chain seq x y z
N MET A 1 -25.01 -15.88 79.64
CA MET A 1 -25.12 -15.41 78.24
C MET A 1 -23.72 -15.19 77.70
N LYS A 2 -23.19 -16.17 76.95
CA LYS A 2 -21.83 -16.07 76.35
C LYS A 2 -21.99 -15.34 74.99
N LYS A 3 -21.41 -14.14 74.84
CA LYS A 3 -21.31 -13.45 73.56
C LYS A 3 -20.18 -14.07 72.71
N LEU A 4 -20.58 -14.75 71.63
CA LEU A 4 -19.69 -15.29 70.60
C LEU A 4 -19.21 -14.11 69.76
N LEU A 5 -17.93 -13.69 69.86
CA LEU A 5 -17.31 -12.70 69.06
C LEU A 5 -16.85 -13.36 67.74
N LEU A 6 -17.61 -13.12 66.67
CA LEU A 6 -17.27 -13.62 65.34
C LEU A 6 -16.12 -12.74 64.76
N PHE A 7 -14.92 -13.32 64.75
CA PHE A 7 -13.72 -12.66 64.14
C PHE A 7 -13.78 -12.89 62.62
N VAL A 8 -14.23 -11.90 61.87
CA VAL A 8 -14.17 -11.93 60.41
C VAL A 8 -12.73 -11.63 60.03
N LEU A 9 -11.93 -12.65 59.67
CA LEU A 9 -10.61 -12.51 59.10
C LEU A 9 -10.76 -11.91 57.68
N PRO A 10 -10.14 -10.75 57.36
CA PRO A 10 -10.12 -10.30 55.96
C PRO A 10 -9.32 -11.30 55.12
N VAL A 11 -9.97 -11.91 54.14
CA VAL A 11 -9.31 -12.71 53.13
C VAL A 11 -8.55 -11.75 52.24
N LEU A 12 -7.25 -11.62 52.49
CA LEU A 12 -6.36 -10.92 51.59
C LEU A 12 -6.23 -11.71 50.30
N ILE A 13 -6.93 -11.32 49.27
CA ILE A 13 -6.80 -11.85 47.93
C ILE A 13 -5.46 -11.34 47.38
N PHE A 14 -4.40 -12.11 47.53
CA PHE A 14 -3.12 -11.81 46.88
C PHE A 14 -3.26 -12.16 45.39
N GLY A 15 -3.39 -11.13 44.56
CA GLY A 15 -3.21 -11.30 43.11
C GLY A 15 -1.76 -11.77 42.83
N LYS A 16 -1.60 -12.61 41.83
CA LYS A 16 -0.27 -13.01 41.37
C LYS A 16 0.45 -11.83 40.76
N VAL A 17 1.75 -11.71 41.05
CA VAL A 17 2.61 -10.65 40.53
C VAL A 17 3.25 -11.12 39.23
N HIS A 18 3.10 -10.30 38.20
CA HIS A 18 3.78 -10.48 36.91
C HIS A 18 4.79 -9.34 36.69
N TYR A 19 5.95 -9.69 36.17
CA TYR A 19 6.91 -8.69 35.70
C TYR A 19 6.86 -8.66 34.18
N ALA A 20 6.53 -7.51 33.64
CA ALA A 20 6.34 -7.34 32.20
C ALA A 20 7.07 -6.11 31.66
N LYS A 21 7.60 -6.25 30.47
CA LYS A 21 8.31 -5.18 29.77
C LYS A 21 7.33 -4.25 29.05
N VAL A 22 7.59 -2.94 29.12
CA VAL A 22 6.90 -1.96 28.30
C VAL A 22 7.43 -2.03 26.87
N GLU A 23 6.58 -2.43 25.94
CA GLU A 23 6.90 -2.56 24.54
C GLU A 23 6.21 -1.47 23.71
N PRO A 24 6.73 -1.10 22.51
CA PRO A 24 6.00 -0.30 21.56
C PRO A 24 4.69 -1.01 21.14
N LEU A 25 3.70 -0.24 20.71
CA LEU A 25 2.44 -0.79 20.22
C LEU A 25 2.69 -1.81 19.10
N GLU A 26 3.59 -1.47 18.19
CA GLU A 26 4.01 -2.32 17.07
C GLU A 26 5.50 -2.14 16.77
N ARG A 27 6.16 -3.23 16.41
CA ARG A 27 7.51 -3.23 15.85
C ARG A 27 7.46 -3.83 14.47
N ALA A 28 7.89 -3.09 13.45
CA ALA A 28 7.88 -3.52 12.06
C ALA A 28 9.30 -3.55 11.47
N THR A 29 9.62 -4.60 10.74
CA THR A 29 10.80 -4.65 9.88
C THR A 29 10.43 -4.13 8.51
N ILE A 30 11.00 -2.99 8.14
CA ILE A 30 10.82 -2.36 6.84
C ILE A 30 11.70 -3.07 5.82
N LYS A 31 11.08 -3.58 4.75
CA LYS A 31 11.76 -4.35 3.71
C LYS A 31 11.71 -3.63 2.37
N ALA A 32 12.75 -3.81 1.57
CA ALA A 32 12.77 -3.32 0.20
C ALA A 32 11.68 -4.03 -0.63
N SER A 33 10.84 -3.25 -1.30
CA SER A 33 9.83 -3.78 -2.23
C SER A 33 10.38 -3.92 -3.65
N VAL A 34 11.44 -3.17 -3.97
CA VAL A 34 12.12 -3.13 -5.27
C VAL A 34 13.62 -3.17 -5.08
N GLY A 35 14.36 -3.62 -6.10
CA GLY A 35 15.82 -3.67 -6.07
C GLY A 35 16.48 -2.41 -6.61
N GLY A 36 17.72 -2.18 -6.18
CA GLY A 36 18.59 -1.11 -6.68
C GLY A 36 19.70 -0.73 -5.72
N ALA A 37 20.65 0.08 -6.18
CA ALA A 37 21.70 0.62 -5.33
C ALA A 37 21.12 1.62 -4.32
N ILE A 38 21.58 1.60 -3.08
CA ILE A 38 21.19 2.57 -2.04
C ILE A 38 22.05 3.80 -2.23
N THR A 39 21.44 4.92 -2.60
CA THR A 39 22.15 6.19 -2.87
C THR A 39 22.26 7.09 -1.65
N LYS A 40 21.29 7.00 -0.73
CA LYS A 40 21.27 7.83 0.47
C LYS A 40 20.67 7.06 1.64
N VAL A 41 21.26 7.25 2.83
CA VAL A 41 20.75 6.78 4.13
C VAL A 41 20.91 7.90 5.14
N ASP A 42 19.82 8.29 5.79
CA ASP A 42 19.86 9.26 6.88
C ASP A 42 20.09 8.53 8.22
N LEU A 43 21.36 8.32 8.57
CA LEU A 43 21.73 7.68 9.82
C LEU A 43 21.41 8.54 11.05
N SER A 44 21.22 9.85 10.89
CA SER A 44 20.88 10.75 12.01
C SER A 44 19.43 10.56 12.50
N ALA A 45 18.60 9.92 11.71
CA ALA A 45 17.24 9.57 12.07
C ALA A 45 17.16 8.34 13.00
N GLU A 46 18.24 7.53 13.13
CA GLU A 46 18.27 6.38 14.03
C GLU A 46 18.18 6.84 15.50
N GLY A 47 17.35 6.16 16.28
CA GLY A 47 17.05 6.54 17.67
C GLY A 47 16.09 7.72 17.81
N ARG A 48 15.39 8.14 16.75
CA ARG A 48 14.46 9.27 16.76
C ARG A 48 13.15 8.93 16.04
N THR A 49 12.10 9.71 16.32
CA THR A 49 10.87 9.66 15.51
C THR A 49 11.13 10.32 14.15
N ALA A 50 10.92 9.57 13.09
CA ALA A 50 11.17 10.03 11.74
C ALA A 50 10.17 11.13 11.34
N GLY A 51 10.69 12.21 10.74
CA GLY A 51 9.92 13.29 10.14
C GLY A 51 9.35 12.92 8.77
N GLU A 52 9.01 13.94 7.97
CA GLU A 52 8.45 13.75 6.62
C GLU A 52 9.50 13.37 5.56
N GLY A 53 10.78 13.42 5.91
CA GLY A 53 11.88 13.17 4.99
C GLY A 53 12.03 11.71 4.56
N VAL A 54 12.77 11.52 3.46
CA VAL A 54 13.19 10.19 3.01
C VAL A 54 14.37 9.73 3.86
N VAL A 55 14.21 8.61 4.55
CA VAL A 55 15.24 8.00 5.41
C VAL A 55 16.22 7.17 4.58
N ILE A 56 15.70 6.40 3.62
CA ILE A 56 16.51 5.57 2.73
C ILE A 56 16.07 5.81 1.29
N GLN A 57 17.02 6.14 0.40
CA GLN A 57 16.79 6.31 -1.03
C GLN A 57 17.49 5.20 -1.80
N ILE A 58 16.72 4.45 -2.57
CA ILE A 58 17.22 3.52 -3.59
C ILE A 58 17.28 4.29 -4.92
N ASP A 59 18.28 4.03 -5.75
CA ASP A 59 18.47 4.69 -7.03
C ASP A 59 17.24 4.59 -7.94
N ASP A 60 16.68 5.72 -8.30
CA ASP A 60 15.50 5.87 -9.16
C ASP A 60 15.75 6.75 -10.40
N ALA A 61 17.01 7.12 -10.66
CA ALA A 61 17.37 8.07 -11.71
C ALA A 61 16.87 7.61 -13.09
N MET A 62 17.12 6.36 -13.45
CA MET A 62 16.68 5.80 -14.74
C MET A 62 15.16 5.64 -14.82
N ASP A 63 14.50 5.33 -13.72
CA ASP A 63 13.04 5.26 -13.68
C ASP A 63 12.41 6.64 -13.92
N ARG A 64 12.99 7.72 -13.36
CA ARG A 64 12.54 9.10 -13.59
C ARG A 64 12.72 9.53 -15.05
N VAL A 65 13.86 9.20 -15.66
CA VAL A 65 14.09 9.44 -17.09
C VAL A 65 13.06 8.70 -17.94
N SER A 66 12.85 7.41 -17.65
CA SER A 66 11.87 6.57 -18.34
C SER A 66 10.44 7.08 -18.15
N LEU A 67 10.09 7.57 -16.96
CA LEU A 67 8.79 8.19 -16.65
C LEU A 67 8.55 9.43 -17.49
N THR A 68 9.54 10.33 -17.53
CA THR A 68 9.46 11.57 -18.30
C THR A 68 9.29 11.27 -19.79
N SER A 69 10.10 10.37 -20.34
CA SER A 69 10.03 9.95 -21.75
C SER A 69 8.68 9.30 -22.08
N SER A 70 8.17 8.42 -21.20
CA SER A 70 6.87 7.77 -21.39
C SER A 70 5.71 8.75 -21.37
N LYS A 71 5.74 9.75 -20.49
CA LYS A 71 4.74 10.84 -20.44
C LYS A 71 4.79 11.71 -21.71
N ALA A 72 5.99 12.08 -22.18
CA ALA A 72 6.15 12.83 -23.42
C ALA A 72 5.61 12.04 -24.62
N SER A 73 5.94 10.76 -24.73
CA SER A 73 5.42 9.89 -25.80
C SER A 73 3.89 9.80 -25.75
N GLN A 74 3.29 9.70 -24.56
CA GLN A 74 1.84 9.66 -24.43
C GLN A 74 1.16 10.94 -24.94
N ILE A 75 1.77 12.10 -24.73
CA ILE A 75 1.28 13.38 -25.26
C ILE A 75 1.32 13.36 -26.80
N LEU A 76 2.45 12.98 -27.40
CA LEU A 76 2.61 12.91 -28.87
C LEU A 76 1.62 11.95 -29.50
N PHE A 77 1.37 10.79 -28.89
CA PHE A 77 0.37 9.85 -29.41
C PHE A 77 -1.07 10.39 -29.32
N ARG A 78 -1.40 11.17 -28.28
CA ARG A 78 -2.71 11.85 -28.18
C ARG A 78 -2.89 12.91 -29.25
N GLU A 79 -1.85 13.68 -29.56
CA GLU A 79 -1.86 14.66 -30.67
C GLU A 79 -2.03 13.94 -32.00
N THR A 80 -1.28 12.87 -32.26
CA THR A 80 -1.42 12.03 -33.45
C THR A 80 -2.82 11.44 -33.55
N LEU A 81 -3.40 11.00 -32.44
CA LEU A 81 -4.78 10.48 -32.39
C LEU A 81 -5.79 11.56 -32.80
N LYS A 82 -5.62 12.81 -32.33
CA LYS A 82 -6.46 13.94 -32.69
C LYS A 82 -6.41 14.20 -34.20
N ILE A 83 -5.22 14.29 -34.78
CA ILE A 83 -5.01 14.50 -36.23
C ILE A 83 -5.69 13.36 -37.03
N ASN A 84 -5.52 12.10 -36.60
CA ASN A 84 -6.17 10.99 -37.30
C ASN A 84 -7.70 11.00 -37.14
N GLY A 85 -8.23 11.59 -36.06
CA GLY A 85 -9.66 11.87 -35.91
C GLY A 85 -10.18 12.85 -36.97
N GLU A 86 -9.49 13.96 -37.16
CA GLU A 86 -9.82 14.98 -38.19
C GLU A 86 -9.73 14.38 -39.61
N ILE A 87 -8.71 13.58 -39.90
CA ILE A 87 -8.59 12.84 -41.18
C ILE A 87 -9.75 11.87 -41.34
N MET A 88 -10.17 11.16 -40.32
CA MET A 88 -11.30 10.22 -40.37
C MET A 88 -12.61 10.93 -40.76
N GLU A 89 -12.88 12.11 -40.16
CA GLU A 89 -14.09 12.90 -40.49
C GLU A 89 -14.12 13.27 -41.99
N GLY A 90 -13.02 13.73 -42.58
CA GLY A 90 -12.91 14.01 -44.01
C GLY A 90 -13.09 12.76 -44.89
N LEU A 91 -12.56 11.63 -44.44
CA LEU A 91 -12.74 10.34 -45.14
C LEU A 91 -14.16 9.79 -45.01
N GLU A 92 -14.87 10.03 -43.93
CA GLU A 92 -16.29 9.67 -43.77
C GLU A 92 -17.17 10.45 -44.78
N GLU A 93 -16.90 11.74 -44.94
CA GLU A 93 -17.59 12.55 -45.97
C GLU A 93 -17.27 12.06 -47.38
N THR A 94 -15.99 11.79 -47.69
CA THR A 94 -15.58 11.24 -48.99
C THR A 94 -16.25 9.90 -49.27
N TYR A 95 -16.27 9.02 -48.30
CA TYR A 95 -16.98 7.73 -48.41
C TYR A 95 -18.46 7.92 -48.69
N ARG A 96 -19.15 8.83 -47.98
CA ARG A 96 -20.58 9.12 -48.16
C ARG A 96 -20.88 9.63 -49.58
N LEU A 97 -20.04 10.55 -50.09
CA LEU A 97 -20.18 11.10 -51.44
C LEU A 97 -19.97 10.03 -52.52
N LYS A 98 -18.88 9.23 -52.38
CA LYS A 98 -18.60 8.15 -53.36
C LYS A 98 -19.63 7.06 -53.34
N LYS A 99 -20.14 6.68 -52.15
CA LYS A 99 -21.24 5.74 -51.99
C LYS A 99 -22.51 6.25 -52.67
N GLY A 100 -22.94 7.50 -52.41
CA GLY A 100 -24.11 8.10 -53.01
C GLY A 100 -24.01 8.23 -54.54
N TYR A 101 -22.78 8.50 -55.06
CA TYR A 101 -22.55 8.53 -56.51
C TYR A 101 -22.69 7.11 -57.09
N PHE A 102 -22.06 6.09 -56.50
CA PHE A 102 -22.18 4.70 -56.94
C PHE A 102 -23.66 4.24 -56.92
N ASP A 103 -24.40 4.50 -55.85
CA ASP A 103 -25.80 4.10 -55.72
C ASP A 103 -26.66 4.70 -56.85
N ARG A 104 -26.46 6.00 -57.18
CA ARG A 104 -27.16 6.67 -58.31
C ARG A 104 -26.79 6.06 -59.65
N VAL A 105 -25.49 5.91 -59.97
CA VAL A 105 -25.05 5.38 -61.26
C VAL A 105 -25.48 3.93 -61.45
N ASN A 106 -25.49 3.16 -60.38
CA ASN A 106 -25.87 1.72 -60.44
C ASN A 106 -27.37 1.52 -60.76
N THR A 107 -28.23 2.45 -60.32
CA THR A 107 -29.69 2.40 -60.56
C THR A 107 -30.12 2.97 -61.91
N LEU A 108 -29.30 3.79 -62.57
CA LEU A 108 -29.60 4.37 -63.87
C LEU A 108 -29.48 3.34 -64.99
N SER A 109 -30.57 3.16 -65.77
CA SER A 109 -30.61 2.27 -66.96
C SER A 109 -29.68 2.74 -68.07
N THR A 110 -29.46 4.07 -68.17
CA THR A 110 -28.60 4.71 -69.18
C THR A 110 -27.11 4.64 -68.90
N SER A 111 -26.69 4.20 -67.70
CA SER A 111 -25.30 4.09 -67.36
C SER A 111 -24.65 2.86 -68.01
N THR A 112 -23.48 3.10 -68.62
CA THR A 112 -22.67 2.00 -69.20
C THR A 112 -22.05 1.14 -68.10
N LYS A 113 -21.67 -0.10 -68.43
CA LYS A 113 -20.98 -1.02 -67.51
C LYS A 113 -19.69 -0.40 -66.96
N THR A 114 -18.91 0.25 -67.84
CA THR A 114 -17.66 0.93 -67.44
C THR A 114 -17.90 2.05 -66.41
N GLN A 115 -19.01 2.82 -66.57
CA GLN A 115 -19.34 3.86 -65.59
C GLN A 115 -19.72 3.25 -64.23
N LYS A 116 -20.45 2.16 -64.19
CA LYS A 116 -20.79 1.43 -62.97
C LYS A 116 -19.57 0.86 -62.29
N ASP A 117 -18.66 0.21 -63.03
CA ASP A 117 -17.41 -0.38 -62.53
C ASP A 117 -16.47 0.72 -61.95
N ASN A 118 -16.35 1.85 -62.62
CA ASN A 118 -15.54 3.01 -62.14
C ASN A 118 -16.15 3.61 -60.85
N ALA A 119 -17.46 3.78 -60.79
CA ALA A 119 -18.13 4.28 -59.60
C ALA A 119 -17.98 3.34 -58.40
N PHE A 120 -18.11 2.01 -58.63
CA PHE A 120 -17.87 0.98 -57.64
C PHE A 120 -16.41 0.99 -57.12
N SER A 121 -15.43 1.03 -58.04
CA SER A 121 -14.03 1.06 -57.70
C SER A 121 -13.66 2.30 -56.83
N ALA A 122 -14.20 3.47 -57.17
CA ALA A 122 -14.01 4.69 -56.40
C ALA A 122 -14.65 4.62 -55.00
N PHE A 123 -15.85 4.01 -54.88
CA PHE A 123 -16.50 3.76 -53.60
C PHE A 123 -15.69 2.80 -52.73
N ILE A 124 -15.20 1.66 -53.28
CA ILE A 124 -14.40 0.70 -52.54
C ILE A 124 -13.08 1.32 -52.09
N ALA A 125 -12.41 2.12 -52.94
CA ALA A 125 -11.18 2.83 -52.56
C ALA A 125 -11.41 3.75 -51.34
N ALA A 126 -12.47 4.56 -51.36
CA ALA A 126 -12.83 5.43 -50.23
C ALA A 126 -13.17 4.66 -48.98
N LYS A 127 -13.88 3.52 -49.10
CA LYS A 127 -14.17 2.61 -47.97
C LYS A 127 -12.90 2.06 -47.33
N ASN A 128 -11.96 1.59 -48.13
CA ASN A 128 -10.70 1.03 -47.64
C ASN A 128 -9.83 2.07 -46.95
N GLN A 129 -9.76 3.31 -47.45
CA GLN A 129 -9.07 4.41 -46.79
C GLN A 129 -9.66 4.72 -45.41
N LEU A 130 -11.00 4.81 -45.34
CA LEU A 130 -11.68 5.03 -44.06
C LEU A 130 -11.39 3.90 -43.04
N LEU A 131 -11.49 2.64 -43.49
CA LEU A 131 -11.21 1.48 -42.61
C LEU A 131 -9.77 1.45 -42.13
N GLY A 132 -8.80 1.74 -43.01
CA GLY A 132 -7.39 1.85 -42.62
C GLY A 132 -7.14 2.95 -41.59
N THR A 133 -7.80 4.08 -41.71
CA THR A 133 -7.70 5.15 -40.70
C THR A 133 -8.34 4.76 -39.37
N LYS A 134 -9.51 4.06 -39.41
CA LYS A 134 -10.13 3.52 -38.18
C LYS A 134 -9.22 2.51 -37.47
N GLU A 135 -8.56 1.63 -38.22
CA GLU A 135 -7.58 0.70 -37.66
C GLU A 135 -6.39 1.44 -37.02
N LYS A 136 -5.84 2.47 -37.70
CA LYS A 136 -4.75 3.31 -37.16
C LYS A 136 -5.16 3.98 -35.85
N ILE A 137 -6.38 4.53 -35.79
CA ILE A 137 -6.93 5.13 -34.56
C ILE A 137 -7.04 4.09 -33.44
N ALA A 138 -7.51 2.87 -33.72
CA ALA A 138 -7.59 1.82 -32.73
C ALA A 138 -6.22 1.43 -32.18
N ASN A 139 -5.21 1.32 -33.06
CA ASN A 139 -3.83 1.04 -32.67
C ASN A 139 -3.21 2.16 -31.82
N LEU A 140 -3.46 3.44 -32.18
CA LEU A 140 -3.02 4.58 -31.37
C LEU A 140 -3.65 4.59 -29.98
N LYS A 141 -4.94 4.32 -29.88
CA LYS A 141 -5.64 4.19 -28.58
C LYS A 141 -5.02 3.10 -27.72
N LYS A 142 -4.71 1.93 -28.30
CA LYS A 142 -4.02 0.86 -27.59
C LYS A 142 -2.64 1.31 -27.06
N GLN A 143 -1.82 1.95 -27.92
CA GLN A 143 -0.50 2.44 -27.52
C GLN A 143 -0.58 3.47 -26.38
N ILE A 144 -1.58 4.36 -26.39
CA ILE A 144 -1.81 5.34 -25.31
C ILE A 144 -2.15 4.63 -23.99
N LEU A 145 -2.95 3.56 -24.03
CA LEU A 145 -3.26 2.74 -22.86
C LEU A 145 -2.03 2.02 -22.32
N ASP A 146 -1.23 1.41 -23.19
CA ASP A 146 0.00 0.69 -22.82
C ASP A 146 1.01 1.65 -22.17
N LEU A 147 1.18 2.85 -22.72
CA LEU A 147 2.01 3.90 -22.12
C LEU A 147 1.45 4.38 -20.79
N GLY A 148 0.14 4.50 -20.67
CA GLY A 148 -0.51 4.86 -19.39
C GLY A 148 -0.23 3.84 -18.30
N TYR A 149 -0.27 2.56 -18.62
CA TYR A 149 0.12 1.48 -17.69
C TYR A 149 1.61 1.58 -17.31
N LYS A 150 2.51 1.78 -18.29
CA LYS A 150 3.95 1.95 -18.05
C LYS A 150 4.24 3.14 -17.14
N VAL A 151 3.57 4.27 -17.35
CA VAL A 151 3.68 5.46 -16.49
C VAL A 151 3.33 5.12 -15.04
N LYS A 152 2.21 4.42 -14.82
CA LYS A 152 1.79 4.01 -13.48
C LYS A 152 2.77 3.05 -12.80
N MET A 153 3.31 2.09 -13.52
CA MET A 153 4.34 1.18 -13.00
C MET A 153 5.61 1.93 -12.57
N LEU A 154 6.05 2.91 -13.38
CA LEU A 154 7.23 3.71 -13.05
C LEU A 154 6.98 4.62 -11.84
N GLU A 155 5.81 5.25 -11.73
CA GLU A 155 5.42 6.06 -10.57
C GLU A 155 5.42 5.22 -9.29
N ASP A 156 4.86 4.01 -9.32
CA ASP A 156 4.85 3.06 -8.20
C ASP A 156 6.27 2.59 -7.83
N SER A 157 7.10 2.27 -8.84
CA SER A 157 8.51 1.88 -8.63
C SER A 157 9.29 3.00 -7.94
N ILE A 158 9.18 4.24 -8.42
CA ILE A 158 9.85 5.41 -7.85
C ILE A 158 9.37 5.65 -6.41
N ALA A 159 8.08 5.55 -6.14
CA ALA A 159 7.54 5.70 -4.80
C ALA A 159 8.11 4.65 -3.83
N LYS A 160 8.24 3.40 -4.26
CA LYS A 160 8.81 2.28 -3.48
C LYS A 160 10.32 2.41 -3.24
N LYS A 161 11.03 3.20 -4.03
CA LYS A 161 12.46 3.47 -3.89
C LYS A 161 12.76 4.59 -2.88
N SER A 162 11.78 5.38 -2.48
CA SER A 162 11.91 6.45 -1.49
C SER A 162 11.24 6.03 -0.20
N ILE A 163 12.00 5.51 0.76
CA ILE A 163 11.48 5.00 2.03
C ILE A 163 11.37 6.15 3.04
N SER A 164 10.13 6.53 3.36
CA SER A 164 9.78 7.47 4.43
C SER A 164 9.07 6.73 5.56
N LEU A 165 9.39 7.09 6.81
CA LEU A 165 8.88 6.44 8.02
C LEU A 165 8.18 7.46 8.93
N LYS A 166 7.54 8.48 8.35
CA LYS A 166 6.88 9.57 9.07
C LYS A 166 6.07 9.07 10.28
N GLY A 167 6.38 9.63 11.45
CA GLY A 167 5.71 9.34 12.71
C GLY A 167 6.12 8.03 13.39
N ARG A 168 6.96 7.20 12.76
CA ARG A 168 7.51 5.99 13.36
C ARG A 168 8.85 6.29 14.03
N TYR A 169 9.10 5.67 15.17
CA TYR A 169 10.41 5.72 15.82
C TYR A 169 11.36 4.76 15.11
N LEU A 170 12.46 5.29 14.59
CA LEU A 170 13.44 4.50 13.84
C LEU A 170 14.40 3.82 14.82
N TYR A 171 14.12 2.56 15.14
CA TYR A 171 14.91 1.81 16.10
C TYR A 171 16.31 1.49 15.58
N LYS A 172 16.41 1.03 14.31
CA LYS A 172 17.69 0.64 13.70
C LYS A 172 17.63 0.70 12.19
N ILE A 173 18.68 1.21 11.56
CA ILE A 173 18.92 1.12 10.11
C ILE A 173 19.89 -0.04 9.85
N MET A 174 19.52 -0.92 8.92
CA MET A 174 20.24 -2.17 8.66
C MET A 174 21.10 -2.11 7.40
N VAL A 175 21.09 -0.99 6.69
CA VAL A 175 21.77 -0.80 5.40
C VAL A 175 22.60 0.47 5.37
N ARG A 176 23.51 0.57 4.39
CA ARG A 176 24.38 1.74 4.18
C ARG A 176 24.31 2.20 2.71
N ALA A 177 24.61 3.48 2.48
CA ALA A 177 24.79 4.00 1.14
C ALA A 177 25.93 3.25 0.42
N GLY A 178 25.72 2.92 -0.86
CA GLY A 178 26.62 2.09 -1.66
C GLY A 178 26.26 0.59 -1.66
N GLU A 179 25.41 0.11 -0.75
CA GLU A 179 24.92 -1.28 -0.77
C GLU A 179 23.83 -1.46 -1.83
N PHE A 180 23.57 -2.71 -2.20
CA PHE A 180 22.49 -3.07 -3.12
C PHE A 180 21.32 -3.66 -2.34
N ALA A 181 20.16 -3.02 -2.42
CA ALA A 181 18.92 -3.54 -1.87
C ALA A 181 18.30 -4.57 -2.84
N ALA A 182 18.08 -5.78 -2.36
CA ALA A 182 17.28 -6.79 -3.07
C ALA A 182 15.83 -6.78 -2.56
N PRO A 183 14.82 -7.12 -3.39
CA PRO A 183 13.44 -7.27 -2.92
C PRO A 183 13.34 -8.24 -1.73
N GLY A 184 12.65 -7.83 -0.67
CA GLY A 184 12.54 -8.57 0.58
C GLY A 184 13.68 -8.34 1.59
N MET A 185 14.78 -7.69 1.21
CA MET A 185 15.88 -7.34 2.11
C MET A 185 15.40 -6.37 3.20
N ALA A 186 15.77 -6.63 4.45
CA ALA A 186 15.46 -5.75 5.58
C ALA A 186 16.30 -4.48 5.50
N LEU A 187 15.65 -3.34 5.51
CA LEU A 187 16.26 -2.00 5.41
C LEU A 187 16.37 -1.31 6.77
N ALA A 188 15.32 -1.43 7.58
CA ALA A 188 15.24 -0.80 8.89
C ALA A 188 14.27 -1.51 9.81
N VAL A 189 14.35 -1.23 11.11
CA VAL A 189 13.34 -1.59 12.12
C VAL A 189 12.74 -0.29 12.65
N ALA A 190 11.41 -0.20 12.61
CA ALA A 190 10.67 0.96 13.07
C ALA A 190 9.58 0.55 14.06
N ASP A 191 9.39 1.35 15.08
CA ASP A 191 8.43 1.15 16.16
C ASP A 191 7.31 2.19 16.11
N ASP A 192 6.13 1.77 16.48
CA ASP A 192 5.01 2.66 16.78
C ASP A 192 4.99 2.95 18.28
N LEU A 193 5.39 4.17 18.66
CA LEU A 193 5.40 4.63 20.03
C LEU A 193 4.15 5.42 20.43
N SER A 194 3.11 5.44 19.60
CA SER A 194 1.86 6.16 19.90
C SER A 194 1.16 5.65 21.14
N LYS A 195 1.33 4.36 21.44
CA LYS A 195 0.87 3.70 22.67
C LYS A 195 1.92 2.74 23.17
N ALA A 196 1.84 2.39 24.45
CA ALA A 196 2.64 1.34 25.06
C ALA A 196 1.82 0.05 25.13
N LYS A 197 2.50 -1.08 25.05
CA LYS A 197 1.94 -2.41 25.16
C LYS A 197 2.68 -3.19 26.26
N ILE A 198 1.92 -3.88 27.09
CA ILE A 198 2.43 -4.81 28.09
C ILE A 198 1.88 -6.20 27.76
N ILE A 199 2.76 -7.21 27.77
CA ILE A 199 2.37 -8.59 27.55
C ILE A 199 2.49 -9.34 28.86
N LEU A 200 1.41 -9.98 29.27
CA LEU A 200 1.36 -10.85 30.44
C LEU A 200 1.13 -12.29 29.99
N TYR A 201 1.61 -13.21 30.79
CA TYR A 201 1.37 -14.64 30.64
C TYR A 201 0.60 -15.12 31.87
N LEU A 202 -0.71 -15.29 31.70
CA LEU A 202 -1.65 -15.60 32.78
C LEU A 202 -1.91 -17.11 32.86
N ASP A 203 -1.96 -17.67 34.07
CA ASP A 203 -2.35 -19.03 34.25
C ASP A 203 -3.87 -19.22 34.07
N ARG A 204 -4.30 -20.44 33.85
CA ARG A 204 -5.71 -20.79 33.65
C ARG A 204 -6.64 -20.29 34.79
N ASP A 205 -6.13 -20.30 36.02
CA ASP A 205 -6.94 -19.87 37.18
C ASP A 205 -7.06 -18.35 37.24
N GLU A 206 -6.09 -17.60 36.71
CA GLU A 206 -6.13 -16.15 36.63
C GLU A 206 -7.12 -15.67 35.58
N LEU A 207 -7.46 -16.49 34.59
CA LEU A 207 -8.47 -16.15 33.57
C LEU A 207 -9.91 -16.20 34.09
N LYS A 208 -10.16 -16.82 35.23
CA LYS A 208 -11.50 -16.87 35.80
C LYS A 208 -11.96 -15.47 36.21
N GLY A 209 -13.07 -15.00 35.64
CA GLY A 209 -13.63 -13.69 35.90
C GLY A 209 -12.74 -12.51 35.49
N ILE A 210 -11.84 -12.73 34.51
CA ILE A 210 -10.83 -11.75 34.07
C ILE A 210 -11.44 -10.43 33.58
N GLU A 211 -12.64 -10.45 33.03
CA GLU A 211 -13.41 -9.29 32.56
C GLU A 211 -13.81 -8.33 33.69
N HIS A 212 -13.81 -8.81 34.94
CA HIS A 212 -14.16 -8.02 36.13
C HIS A 212 -12.92 -7.62 36.93
N LYS A 213 -11.74 -8.11 36.56
CA LYS A 213 -10.50 -7.83 37.28
C LYS A 213 -9.91 -6.48 36.88
N LYS A 214 -9.27 -5.85 37.84
CA LYS A 214 -8.58 -4.57 37.66
C LYS A 214 -7.08 -4.80 37.52
N VAL A 215 -6.46 -3.94 36.70
CA VAL A 215 -5.00 -3.96 36.49
C VAL A 215 -4.34 -2.94 37.42
N TYR A 216 -3.37 -3.41 38.18
CA TYR A 216 -2.50 -2.59 39.04
C TYR A 216 -1.08 -2.62 38.48
N ILE A 217 -0.49 -1.46 38.30
CA ILE A 217 0.90 -1.29 37.87
C ILE A 217 1.66 -0.60 38.98
N ASP A 218 2.72 -1.25 39.44
CA ASP A 218 3.54 -0.80 40.59
C ASP A 218 2.72 -0.43 41.83
N GLY A 219 1.61 -1.16 42.04
CA GLY A 219 0.71 -1.00 43.17
C GLY A 219 -0.40 0.03 42.99
N SER A 220 -0.40 0.78 41.88
CA SER A 220 -1.44 1.78 41.56
C SER A 220 -2.49 1.19 40.64
N GLU A 221 -3.78 1.45 40.90
CA GLU A 221 -4.88 1.07 39.99
C GLU A 221 -4.85 2.01 38.79
N GLU A 222 -4.71 1.43 37.60
CA GLU A 222 -4.55 2.20 36.36
C GLU A 222 -5.88 2.54 35.66
N GLY A 223 -7.00 1.99 36.12
CA GLY A 223 -8.28 2.15 35.44
C GLY A 223 -8.32 1.53 34.04
N ILE A 224 -7.38 0.64 33.75
CA ILE A 224 -7.20 -0.03 32.45
C ILE A 224 -7.63 -1.49 32.58
N SER A 225 -8.24 -2.02 31.53
CA SER A 225 -8.59 -3.43 31.40
C SER A 225 -7.60 -4.14 30.45
N ILE A 226 -7.62 -5.45 30.50
CA ILE A 226 -6.90 -6.28 29.54
C ILE A 226 -7.53 -6.08 28.15
N SER A 227 -6.73 -5.66 27.18
CA SER A 227 -7.20 -5.30 25.84
C SER A 227 -7.46 -6.53 24.98
N ARG A 228 -6.68 -7.60 25.19
CA ARG A 228 -6.81 -8.85 24.43
C ARG A 228 -6.27 -10.02 25.22
N ILE A 229 -6.93 -11.18 25.08
CA ILE A 229 -6.48 -12.46 25.63
C ILE A 229 -6.54 -13.50 24.50
N TRP A 230 -5.43 -14.26 24.31
CA TRP A 230 -5.43 -15.39 23.39
C TRP A 230 -6.12 -16.59 24.05
N ARG A 231 -6.93 -17.30 23.27
CA ARG A 231 -7.68 -18.49 23.75
C ARG A 231 -6.85 -19.77 23.74
N GLU A 232 -5.68 -19.72 23.11
CA GLU A 232 -4.72 -20.81 23.04
C GLU A 232 -3.55 -20.51 23.97
N ALA A 233 -2.96 -21.54 24.56
CA ALA A 233 -1.76 -21.40 25.36
C ALA A 233 -0.59 -20.93 24.49
N ASP A 234 0.34 -20.17 25.09
CA ASP A 234 1.50 -19.64 24.38
C ASP A 234 2.47 -20.77 24.02
N GLU A 235 3.10 -20.68 22.85
CA GLU A 235 4.05 -21.71 22.36
C GLU A 235 5.31 -21.85 23.26
N LYS A 236 5.75 -20.77 23.90
CA LYS A 236 6.92 -20.76 24.81
C LYS A 236 6.52 -21.10 26.25
N PHE A 237 5.32 -20.66 26.66
CA PHE A 237 4.81 -20.83 28.02
C PHE A 237 3.59 -21.77 28.00
N ILE A 238 3.85 -23.06 27.86
CA ILE A 238 2.88 -24.12 27.51
C ILE A 238 1.61 -24.14 28.39
N SER A 239 1.65 -23.61 29.63
CA SER A 239 0.50 -23.56 30.55
C SER A 239 -0.07 -22.16 30.74
N ALA A 240 0.45 -21.14 30.03
CA ALA A 240 0.06 -19.76 30.22
C ALA A 240 -0.62 -19.20 28.97
N TYR A 241 -1.55 -18.29 29.18
CA TYR A 241 -2.29 -17.60 28.14
C TYR A 241 -1.75 -16.18 27.99
N ARG A 242 -1.43 -15.80 26.77
CA ARG A 242 -0.97 -14.46 26.47
C ARG A 242 -2.12 -13.46 26.61
N ALA A 243 -1.88 -12.40 27.38
CA ALA A 243 -2.77 -11.27 27.52
C ALA A 243 -2.04 -9.98 27.17
N GLU A 244 -2.70 -9.04 26.52
CA GLU A 244 -2.13 -7.72 26.18
C GLU A 244 -2.92 -6.62 26.88
N ILE A 245 -2.18 -5.67 27.42
CA ILE A 245 -2.65 -4.40 27.95
C ILE A 245 -2.09 -3.29 27.09
N ILE A 246 -2.95 -2.44 26.54
CA ILE A 246 -2.56 -1.27 25.77
C ILE A 246 -2.87 -0.03 26.63
N LEU A 247 -1.86 0.84 26.76
CA LEU A 247 -1.95 2.03 27.61
C LEU A 247 -1.25 3.22 26.94
N GLU A 248 -1.52 4.43 27.46
CA GLU A 248 -0.79 5.61 27.04
C GLU A 248 0.71 5.50 27.41
N PRO A 249 1.63 6.08 26.63
CA PRO A 249 3.08 5.89 26.81
C PRO A 249 3.64 6.72 27.97
N LYS A 250 3.10 6.54 29.17
CA LYS A 250 3.55 7.22 30.40
C LYS A 250 4.74 6.56 31.08
N TYR A 251 5.02 5.30 30.76
CA TYR A 251 6.19 4.57 31.27
C TYR A 251 7.29 4.54 30.22
N PRO A 252 8.58 4.61 30.61
CA PRO A 252 9.67 4.49 29.66
C PRO A 252 9.62 3.15 28.93
N PHE A 253 9.75 3.18 27.59
CA PHE A 253 9.84 1.94 26.83
C PHE A 253 11.05 1.10 27.26
N SER A 254 10.89 -0.21 27.24
CA SER A 254 11.85 -1.19 27.74
C SER A 254 12.01 -1.25 29.27
N SER A 255 11.28 -0.44 30.05
CA SER A 255 11.22 -0.61 31.50
C SER A 255 10.49 -1.88 31.88
N LEU A 256 10.83 -2.45 33.04
CA LEU A 256 10.14 -3.60 33.63
C LEU A 256 9.15 -3.08 34.69
N LEU A 257 7.89 -3.43 34.56
CA LEU A 257 6.82 -3.06 35.47
C LEU A 257 6.32 -4.26 36.28
N LYS A 258 5.93 -4.03 37.52
CA LYS A 258 5.23 -4.97 38.34
C LYS A 258 3.72 -4.86 38.05
N VAL A 259 3.10 -5.89 37.50
CA VAL A 259 1.70 -5.90 37.12
C VAL A 259 0.95 -6.95 37.93
N GLU A 260 -0.18 -6.54 38.53
CA GLU A 260 -1.08 -7.42 39.25
C GLU A 260 -2.49 -7.31 38.66
N VAL A 261 -3.17 -8.44 38.52
CA VAL A 261 -4.55 -8.52 38.02
C VAL A 261 -5.44 -9.06 39.15
N LYS A 262 -6.27 -8.21 39.71
CA LYS A 262 -7.10 -8.50 40.90
C LYS A 262 -8.57 -8.27 40.65
#